data_6fc306197353bc8bafb3091dfed3d512
#
_entry.id   6fc306197353bc8bafb3091dfed3d512
#
_cell.length_a   1.000
_cell.length_b   1.000
_cell.length_c   1.000
_cell.angle_alpha   90.00
_cell.angle_beta   90.00
_cell.angle_gamma   90.00
#
_symmetry.space_group_name_H-M   'P 1'
#
loop_
_entity.id
_entity.type
_entity.pdbx_description
1 polymer ?
#
loop_
_entity_poly.entity_id
_entity_poly.type
_entity_poly.pdbx_seq_one_letter_code
_entity_poly.pdbx_strand_id
1 'polypeptide(L)'
;MTVDTAAAGGAGRDPRLPHSADTVVVYSDLNCSFAHLAMHRLHEARHRLGLVGRIWFDHRAFPLELFNGSVNDRPGVDSEISVVGALAPAAGWRLWRSPDWTYPVTTLPAMEAVQAAKAQGWLASEALARGLRRAFWADSRCISMRHVILDVAAETSVVEVNELAAALDSGSARSAVMAQFESARAGRVRCSPHVFLHDGMNSANPGITVRWVNGDFGVGFPVIDADDPTVYDPLLRRAAELAG
;
A
#
# COMPACT_ATOMS: atom_id res chain seq x y z
N MET A 1 38.06 40.57 -4.82
CA MET A 1 37.53 39.76 -5.91
C MET A 1 37.71 38.30 -5.51
N THR A 2 36.77 37.78 -4.75
CA THR A 2 36.77 36.39 -4.28
C THR A 2 35.58 35.72 -4.94
N VAL A 3 35.88 34.77 -5.83
CA VAL A 3 34.89 33.96 -6.54
C VAL A 3 34.44 32.84 -5.61
N ASP A 4 33.21 32.91 -5.16
CA ASP A 4 32.56 31.88 -4.35
C ASP A 4 32.13 30.76 -5.26
N THR A 5 32.84 29.64 -5.21
CA THR A 5 32.50 28.40 -5.92
C THR A 5 31.42 27.70 -5.11
N ALA A 6 30.17 27.92 -5.49
CA ALA A 6 29.04 27.13 -4.99
C ALA A 6 29.27 25.66 -5.36
N ALA A 7 29.48 24.82 -4.35
CA ALA A 7 29.55 23.38 -4.47
C ALA A 7 28.23 22.87 -5.08
N ALA A 8 28.32 22.25 -6.24
CA ALA A 8 27.21 21.49 -6.82
C ALA A 8 26.88 20.32 -5.88
N GLY A 9 25.84 20.52 -5.06
CA GLY A 9 25.26 19.46 -4.26
C GLY A 9 24.76 18.36 -5.21
N GLY A 10 25.35 17.18 -5.12
CA GLY A 10 24.89 16.03 -5.86
C GLY A 10 23.40 15.83 -5.61
N ALA A 11 22.59 15.85 -6.67
CA ALA A 11 21.18 15.59 -6.61
C ALA A 11 20.98 14.15 -6.11
N GLY A 12 20.72 13.99 -4.82
CA GLY A 12 20.39 12.70 -4.23
C GLY A 12 19.21 12.10 -4.98
N ARG A 13 19.26 10.80 -5.22
CA ARG A 13 18.17 10.07 -5.88
C ARG A 13 16.85 10.35 -5.16
N ASP A 14 15.79 10.58 -5.93
CA ASP A 14 14.45 10.80 -5.39
C ASP A 14 14.02 9.60 -4.52
N PRO A 15 13.78 9.79 -3.21
CA PRO A 15 13.47 8.69 -2.30
C PRO A 15 12.14 7.99 -2.60
N ARG A 16 11.30 8.57 -3.46
CA ARG A 16 10.02 7.96 -3.88
C ARG A 16 10.20 6.88 -4.93
N LEU A 17 11.28 6.96 -5.71
CA LEU A 17 11.51 6.03 -6.81
C LEU A 17 12.01 4.68 -6.30
N PRO A 18 11.74 3.58 -7.04
CA PRO A 18 12.30 2.27 -6.76
C PRO A 18 13.84 2.32 -6.72
N HIS A 19 14.42 1.57 -5.80
CA HIS A 19 15.89 1.41 -5.74
C HIS A 19 16.41 0.58 -6.90
N SER A 20 15.62 -0.38 -7.39
CA SER A 20 15.92 -1.26 -8.51
C SER A 20 14.89 -1.12 -9.61
N ALA A 21 15.29 -1.36 -10.87
CA ALA A 21 14.40 -1.25 -12.02
C ALA A 21 13.36 -2.37 -12.08
N ASP A 22 13.61 -3.50 -11.42
CA ASP A 22 12.67 -4.63 -11.29
C ASP A 22 11.62 -4.44 -10.19
N THR A 23 11.60 -3.29 -9.52
CA THR A 23 10.62 -2.97 -8.49
C THR A 23 9.69 -1.84 -8.92
N VAL A 24 8.43 -1.96 -8.50
CA VAL A 24 7.38 -0.94 -8.61
C VAL A 24 7.03 -0.49 -7.20
N VAL A 25 7.24 0.79 -6.90
CA VAL A 25 6.86 1.36 -5.60
C VAL A 25 5.37 1.62 -5.55
N VAL A 26 4.71 1.19 -4.46
CA VAL A 26 3.30 1.46 -4.20
C VAL A 26 3.14 2.07 -2.81
N TYR A 27 2.93 3.37 -2.75
CA TYR A 27 2.50 4.03 -1.51
C TYR A 27 1.04 3.73 -1.25
N SER A 28 0.74 3.15 -0.09
CA SER A 28 -0.65 2.76 0.21
C SER A 28 -0.89 2.57 1.71
N ASP A 29 -2.14 2.77 2.12
CA ASP A 29 -2.65 2.28 3.40
C ASP A 29 -3.25 0.88 3.23
N LEU A 30 -3.16 0.05 4.27
CA LEU A 30 -3.77 -1.28 4.31
C LEU A 30 -5.31 -1.20 4.47
N ASN A 31 -5.79 -0.12 5.09
CA ASN A 31 -7.21 0.21 5.30
C ASN A 31 -7.75 1.21 4.25
N CYS A 32 -7.18 1.23 3.05
CA CYS A 32 -7.68 2.02 1.93
C CYS A 32 -8.30 1.09 0.87
N SER A 33 -9.58 1.25 0.57
CA SER A 33 -10.32 0.43 -0.39
C SER A 33 -9.74 0.53 -1.80
N PHE A 34 -9.44 1.76 -2.25
CA PHE A 34 -8.82 1.98 -3.55
C PHE A 34 -7.42 1.36 -3.65
N ALA A 35 -6.67 1.35 -2.54
CA ALA A 35 -5.38 0.67 -2.51
C ALA A 35 -5.53 -0.85 -2.50
N HIS A 36 -6.56 -1.40 -1.85
CA HIS A 36 -6.86 -2.83 -1.92
C HIS A 36 -7.23 -3.24 -3.36
N LEU A 37 -8.09 -2.48 -4.02
CA LEU A 37 -8.43 -2.67 -5.42
C LEU A 37 -7.20 -2.61 -6.33
N ALA A 38 -6.39 -1.56 -6.21
CA ALA A 38 -5.21 -1.38 -7.04
C ALA A 38 -4.18 -2.50 -6.85
N MET A 39 -3.94 -2.95 -5.61
CA MET A 39 -3.04 -4.07 -5.34
C MET A 39 -3.54 -5.38 -5.93
N HIS A 40 -4.84 -5.65 -5.83
CA HIS A 40 -5.45 -6.80 -6.49
C HIS A 40 -5.20 -6.76 -8.00
N ARG A 41 -5.50 -5.65 -8.66
CA ARG A 41 -5.32 -5.47 -10.11
C ARG A 41 -3.85 -5.53 -10.55
N LEU A 42 -2.93 -4.97 -9.76
CA LEU A 42 -1.49 -5.07 -10.00
C LEU A 42 -1.02 -6.53 -9.96
N HIS A 43 -1.45 -7.31 -8.98
CA HIS A 43 -1.10 -8.72 -8.89
C HIS A 43 -1.70 -9.54 -10.04
N GLU A 44 -2.95 -9.29 -10.43
CA GLU A 44 -3.58 -9.95 -11.58
C GLU A 44 -2.87 -9.61 -12.90
N ALA A 45 -2.57 -8.32 -13.13
CA ALA A 45 -1.85 -7.89 -14.32
C ALA A 45 -0.45 -8.51 -14.36
N ARG A 46 0.30 -8.52 -13.23
CA ARG A 46 1.61 -9.17 -13.15
C ARG A 46 1.54 -10.65 -13.49
N HIS A 47 0.53 -11.36 -12.99
CA HIS A 47 0.32 -12.78 -13.30
C HIS A 47 -0.02 -12.98 -14.79
N ARG A 48 -0.99 -12.22 -15.32
CA ARG A 48 -1.42 -12.30 -16.72
C ARG A 48 -0.29 -12.00 -17.71
N LEU A 49 0.64 -11.11 -17.33
CA LEU A 49 1.79 -10.74 -18.17
C LEU A 49 3.01 -11.67 -17.98
N GLY A 50 2.95 -12.68 -17.13
CA GLY A 50 4.06 -13.60 -16.87
C GLY A 50 5.25 -12.92 -16.16
N LEU A 51 5.00 -11.87 -15.36
CA LEU A 51 6.02 -11.08 -14.68
C LEU A 51 6.25 -11.48 -13.22
N VAL A 52 5.62 -12.55 -12.75
CA VAL A 52 5.84 -13.10 -11.40
C VAL A 52 7.29 -13.55 -11.26
N GLY A 53 7.95 -13.10 -10.20
CA GLY A 53 9.38 -13.34 -9.96
C GLY A 53 10.33 -12.47 -10.78
N ARG A 54 9.82 -11.61 -11.68
CA ARG A 54 10.59 -10.65 -12.46
C ARG A 54 10.36 -9.21 -12.02
N ILE A 55 9.12 -8.88 -11.64
CA ILE A 55 8.76 -7.55 -11.12
C ILE A 55 8.23 -7.71 -9.72
N TRP A 56 8.70 -6.90 -8.79
CA TRP A 56 8.35 -6.89 -7.38
C TRP A 56 7.62 -5.61 -7.00
N PHE A 57 6.76 -5.68 -5.97
CA PHE A 57 6.10 -4.51 -5.43
C PHE A 57 6.77 -4.06 -4.13
N ASP A 58 7.39 -2.88 -4.15
CA ASP A 58 7.89 -2.21 -2.95
C ASP A 58 6.74 -1.46 -2.27
N HIS A 59 6.08 -2.13 -1.32
CA HIS A 59 5.03 -1.52 -0.52
C HIS A 59 5.60 -0.46 0.40
N ARG A 60 5.11 0.78 0.27
CA ARG A 60 5.48 1.90 1.16
C ARG A 60 4.26 2.42 1.90
N ALA A 61 4.46 2.78 3.15
CA ALA A 61 3.41 3.28 4.00
C ALA A 61 2.92 4.66 3.54
N PHE A 62 1.61 4.78 3.38
CA PHE A 62 0.89 6.05 3.28
C PHE A 62 -0.18 6.06 4.38
N PRO A 63 0.21 6.27 5.65
CA PRO A 63 -0.69 6.11 6.78
C PRO A 63 -1.77 7.19 6.79
N LEU A 64 -2.95 6.87 6.28
CA LEU A 64 -4.08 7.80 6.21
C LEU A 64 -4.43 8.38 7.58
N GLU A 65 -4.29 7.59 8.64
CA GLU A 65 -4.54 8.05 10.01
C GLU A 65 -3.65 9.22 10.45
N LEU A 66 -2.42 9.33 9.92
CA LEU A 66 -1.54 10.47 10.21
C LEU A 66 -1.87 11.70 9.36
N PHE A 67 -2.51 11.53 8.20
CA PHE A 67 -3.00 12.64 7.38
C PHE A 67 -4.36 13.14 7.87
N ASN A 68 -5.25 12.24 8.28
CA ASN A 68 -6.64 12.53 8.61
C ASN A 68 -6.86 12.74 10.12
N GLY A 69 -5.86 12.42 10.97
CA GLY A 69 -5.97 12.48 12.43
C GLY A 69 -6.73 11.29 13.05
N SER A 70 -7.19 10.35 12.25
CA SER A 70 -7.87 9.12 12.68
C SER A 70 -7.74 8.04 11.61
N VAL A 71 -7.85 6.78 12.02
CA VAL A 71 -8.01 5.66 11.09
C VAL A 71 -9.34 5.80 10.32
N ASN A 72 -9.39 5.24 9.11
CA ASN A 72 -10.65 5.17 8.37
C ASN A 72 -11.71 4.43 9.20
N ASP A 73 -12.79 5.11 9.51
CA ASP A 73 -13.86 4.56 10.33
C ASP A 73 -14.68 3.50 9.58
N ARG A 74 -15.40 2.69 10.34
CA ARG A 74 -16.22 1.62 9.79
C ARG A 74 -17.31 2.12 8.85
N PRO A 75 -18.13 3.14 9.17
CA PRO A 75 -19.15 3.64 8.26
C PRO A 75 -18.60 4.08 6.91
N GLY A 76 -17.47 4.79 6.90
CA GLY A 76 -16.79 5.21 5.67
C GLY A 76 -16.33 4.03 4.84
N VAL A 77 -15.65 3.07 5.47
CA VAL A 77 -15.16 1.84 4.81
C VAL A 77 -16.33 0.99 4.29
N ASP A 78 -17.39 0.81 5.04
CA ASP A 78 -18.56 0.05 4.61
C ASP A 78 -19.23 0.70 3.38
N SER A 79 -19.27 2.05 3.31
CA SER A 79 -19.77 2.77 2.13
C SER A 79 -18.92 2.54 0.90
N GLU A 80 -17.59 2.54 1.05
CA GLU A 80 -16.64 2.24 -0.03
C GLU A 80 -16.74 0.80 -0.51
N ILE A 81 -16.86 -0.20 0.38
CA ILE A 81 -16.99 -1.61 0.01
C ILE A 81 -18.16 -1.83 -0.94
N SER A 82 -19.28 -1.15 -0.71
CA SER A 82 -20.48 -1.28 -1.53
C SER A 82 -20.26 -0.85 -2.98
N VAL A 83 -19.35 0.07 -3.23
CA VAL A 83 -19.08 0.66 -4.55
C VAL A 83 -17.79 0.09 -5.15
N VAL A 84 -16.68 0.19 -4.43
CA VAL A 84 -15.36 -0.24 -4.90
C VAL A 84 -15.28 -1.76 -5.01
N GLY A 85 -15.95 -2.48 -4.09
CA GLY A 85 -16.01 -3.95 -4.12
C GLY A 85 -16.68 -4.52 -5.37
N ALA A 86 -17.62 -3.79 -5.96
CA ALA A 86 -18.27 -4.20 -7.21
C ALA A 86 -17.31 -4.18 -8.42
N LEU A 87 -16.23 -3.38 -8.36
CA LEU A 87 -15.26 -3.25 -9.46
C LEU A 87 -14.31 -4.46 -9.56
N ALA A 88 -14.11 -5.20 -8.47
CA ALA A 88 -13.29 -6.42 -8.44
C ALA A 88 -13.78 -7.35 -7.31
N PRO A 89 -14.91 -8.07 -7.49
CA PRO A 89 -15.47 -8.94 -6.45
C PRO A 89 -14.47 -10.03 -5.97
N ALA A 90 -13.59 -10.47 -6.86
CA ALA A 90 -12.57 -11.48 -6.56
C ALA A 90 -11.50 -11.02 -5.55
N ALA A 91 -11.37 -9.71 -5.29
CA ALA A 91 -10.43 -9.20 -4.31
C ALA A 91 -10.81 -9.53 -2.84
N GLY A 92 -12.02 -10.04 -2.61
CA GLY A 92 -12.42 -10.57 -1.30
C GLY A 92 -12.97 -9.50 -0.36
N TRP A 93 -13.98 -8.77 -0.80
CA TRP A 93 -14.62 -7.72 -0.02
C TRP A 93 -15.73 -8.27 0.88
N ARG A 94 -15.74 -7.82 2.14
CA ARG A 94 -16.84 -8.09 3.07
C ARG A 94 -17.01 -6.92 4.04
N LEU A 95 -18.25 -6.59 4.35
CA LEU A 95 -18.57 -5.71 5.48
C LEU A 95 -18.00 -6.32 6.76
N TRP A 96 -17.56 -5.49 7.69
CA TRP A 96 -17.02 -5.94 8.96
C TRP A 96 -18.03 -6.76 9.76
N ARG A 97 -17.67 -8.00 10.15
CA ARG A 97 -18.56 -8.95 10.83
C ARG A 97 -18.12 -9.31 12.25
N SER A 98 -16.91 -8.94 12.61
CA SER A 98 -16.44 -9.09 13.99
C SER A 98 -17.05 -7.99 14.86
N PRO A 99 -17.08 -8.15 16.21
CA PRO A 99 -17.60 -7.11 17.11
C PRO A 99 -16.97 -5.74 16.84
N ASP A 100 -17.76 -4.66 16.97
CA ASP A 100 -17.31 -3.30 16.64
C ASP A 100 -16.06 -2.85 17.39
N TRP A 101 -15.93 -3.26 18.65
CA TRP A 101 -14.77 -2.95 19.47
C TRP A 101 -13.48 -3.64 19.01
N THR A 102 -13.57 -4.59 18.09
CA THR A 102 -12.39 -5.21 17.44
C THR A 102 -11.99 -4.53 16.13
N TYR A 103 -12.73 -3.52 15.67
CA TYR A 103 -12.35 -2.77 14.48
C TYR A 103 -10.99 -2.09 14.68
N PRO A 104 -10.08 -2.10 13.68
CA PRO A 104 -8.76 -1.51 13.82
C PRO A 104 -8.82 -0.04 14.23
N VAL A 105 -8.05 0.33 15.26
CA VAL A 105 -7.89 1.71 15.73
C VAL A 105 -6.63 2.38 15.17
N THR A 106 -5.79 1.60 14.50
CA THR A 106 -4.57 2.06 13.81
C THR A 106 -4.15 1.01 12.78
N THR A 107 -3.47 1.43 11.72
CA THR A 107 -2.84 0.54 10.73
C THR A 107 -1.32 0.56 10.82
N LEU A 108 -0.74 1.42 11.68
CA LEU A 108 0.71 1.59 11.82
C LEU A 108 1.46 0.29 12.16
N PRO A 109 1.00 -0.55 13.11
CA PRO A 109 1.68 -1.81 13.41
C PRO A 109 1.72 -2.77 12.20
N ALA A 110 0.65 -2.83 11.42
CA ALA A 110 0.60 -3.65 10.22
C ALA A 110 1.51 -3.10 9.12
N MET A 111 1.58 -1.78 8.94
CA MET A 111 2.53 -1.15 8.02
C MET A 111 3.97 -1.38 8.46
N GLU A 112 4.27 -1.26 9.76
CA GLU A 112 5.59 -1.57 10.33
C GLU A 112 5.99 -3.02 10.03
N ALA A 113 5.06 -3.98 10.19
CA ALA A 113 5.30 -5.38 9.87
C ALA A 113 5.65 -5.59 8.38
N VAL A 114 4.95 -4.93 7.47
CA VAL A 114 5.26 -5.00 6.02
C VAL A 114 6.66 -4.44 5.73
N GLN A 115 7.06 -3.34 6.39
CA GLN A 115 8.42 -2.81 6.23
C GLN A 115 9.47 -3.75 6.84
N ALA A 116 9.22 -4.32 8.01
CA ALA A 116 10.11 -5.27 8.67
C ALA A 116 10.34 -6.53 7.81
N ALA A 117 9.27 -7.06 7.19
CA ALA A 117 9.36 -8.23 6.32
C ALA A 117 10.25 -8.02 5.08
N LYS A 118 10.57 -6.78 4.70
CA LYS A 118 11.52 -6.50 3.60
C LYS A 118 12.94 -7.00 3.89
N ALA A 119 13.33 -7.10 5.16
CA ALA A 119 14.61 -7.68 5.53
C ALA A 119 14.70 -9.17 5.16
N GLN A 120 13.55 -9.85 5.02
CA GLN A 120 13.43 -11.23 4.56
C GLN A 120 13.23 -11.33 3.02
N GLY A 121 13.19 -10.19 2.31
CA GLY A 121 13.05 -10.10 0.87
C GLY A 121 11.67 -9.63 0.41
N TRP A 122 11.58 -9.32 -0.89
CA TRP A 122 10.35 -8.80 -1.51
C TRP A 122 9.19 -9.78 -1.41
N LEU A 123 9.45 -11.08 -1.59
CA LEU A 123 8.41 -12.11 -1.50
C LEU A 123 7.72 -12.12 -0.14
N ALA A 124 8.50 -12.04 0.94
CA ALA A 124 7.98 -12.02 2.31
C ALA A 124 7.12 -10.76 2.56
N SER A 125 7.63 -9.58 2.18
CA SER A 125 6.91 -8.31 2.33
C SER A 125 5.61 -8.29 1.52
N GLU A 126 5.63 -8.72 0.26
CA GLU A 126 4.44 -8.80 -0.59
C GLU A 126 3.40 -9.79 -0.04
N ALA A 127 3.84 -10.97 0.37
CA ALA A 127 2.95 -12.00 0.91
C ALA A 127 2.26 -11.51 2.20
N LEU A 128 3.03 -10.88 3.10
CA LEU A 128 2.48 -10.30 4.33
C LEU A 128 1.49 -9.16 4.02
N ALA A 129 1.83 -8.24 3.11
CA ALA A 129 0.94 -7.15 2.73
C ALA A 129 -0.38 -7.64 2.13
N ARG A 130 -0.35 -8.70 1.31
CA ARG A 130 -1.56 -9.35 0.77
C ARG A 130 -2.35 -10.04 1.85
N GLY A 131 -1.68 -10.78 2.73
CA GLY A 131 -2.30 -11.48 3.86
C GLY A 131 -3.03 -10.53 4.79
N LEU A 132 -2.38 -9.41 5.17
CA LEU A 132 -2.97 -8.38 6.03
C LEU A 132 -4.17 -7.69 5.38
N ARG A 133 -4.11 -7.41 4.07
CA ARG A 133 -5.27 -6.89 3.34
C ARG A 133 -6.43 -7.87 3.35
N ARG A 134 -6.16 -9.15 3.07
CA ARG A 134 -7.19 -10.19 3.14
C ARG A 134 -7.79 -10.30 4.55
N ALA A 135 -6.93 -10.34 5.57
CA ALA A 135 -7.35 -10.41 6.97
C ALA A 135 -8.33 -9.28 7.33
N PHE A 136 -8.06 -8.05 6.89
CA PHE A 136 -8.95 -6.92 7.11
C PHE A 136 -10.21 -6.97 6.21
N TRP A 137 -10.02 -6.98 4.88
CA TRP A 137 -11.08 -6.79 3.89
C TRP A 137 -12.02 -8.00 3.73
N ALA A 138 -11.51 -9.22 3.91
CA ALA A 138 -12.31 -10.44 3.71
C ALA A 138 -12.67 -11.14 5.02
N ASP A 139 -11.78 -11.12 6.01
CA ASP A 139 -11.88 -12.01 7.17
C ASP A 139 -12.26 -11.25 8.47
N SER A 140 -12.42 -9.91 8.41
CA SER A 140 -12.77 -9.04 9.56
C SER A 140 -11.83 -9.24 10.77
N ARG A 141 -10.52 -9.34 10.50
CA ARG A 141 -9.47 -9.50 11.52
C ARG A 141 -8.82 -8.15 11.83
N CYS A 142 -8.62 -7.88 13.12
CA CYS A 142 -8.03 -6.62 13.61
C CYS A 142 -6.51 -6.56 13.35
N ILE A 143 -6.10 -5.96 12.23
CA ILE A 143 -4.69 -5.79 11.86
C ILE A 143 -3.91 -4.80 12.73
N SER A 144 -4.54 -4.14 13.72
CA SER A 144 -3.85 -3.38 14.76
C SER A 144 -3.16 -4.27 15.78
N MET A 145 -3.60 -5.54 15.89
CA MET A 145 -3.19 -6.44 16.96
C MET A 145 -1.98 -7.26 16.55
N ARG A 146 -0.91 -7.19 17.37
CA ARG A 146 0.35 -7.90 17.11
C ARG A 146 0.16 -9.39 16.85
N HIS A 147 -0.67 -10.09 17.64
CA HIS A 147 -0.91 -11.52 17.44
C HIS A 147 -1.58 -11.81 16.10
N VAL A 148 -2.55 -10.99 15.68
CA VAL A 148 -3.18 -11.11 14.35
C VAL A 148 -2.17 -10.94 13.22
N ILE A 149 -1.25 -9.98 13.34
CA ILE A 149 -0.18 -9.76 12.36
C ILE A 149 0.72 -11.00 12.26
N LEU A 150 1.12 -11.59 13.41
CA LEU A 150 1.97 -12.78 13.42
C LEU A 150 1.24 -14.04 12.91
N ASP A 151 -0.04 -14.19 13.22
CA ASP A 151 -0.87 -15.27 12.69
C ASP A 151 -0.95 -15.18 11.16
N VAL A 152 -1.21 -13.97 10.62
CA VAL A 152 -1.23 -13.73 9.17
C VAL A 152 0.15 -14.02 8.56
N ALA A 153 1.23 -13.65 9.22
CA ALA A 153 2.58 -13.96 8.76
C ALA A 153 2.82 -15.49 8.66
N ALA A 154 2.40 -16.24 9.68
CA ALA A 154 2.49 -17.71 9.70
C ALA A 154 1.69 -18.35 8.56
N GLU A 155 0.51 -17.82 8.23
CA GLU A 155 -0.35 -18.31 7.15
C GLU A 155 0.28 -18.11 5.76
N THR A 156 1.22 -17.17 5.58
CA THR A 156 1.87 -16.93 4.28
C THR A 156 2.87 -18.00 3.90
N SER A 157 3.39 -18.78 4.85
CA SER A 157 4.42 -19.82 4.68
C SER A 157 5.77 -19.33 4.08
N VAL A 158 5.98 -18.02 3.93
CA VAL A 158 7.19 -17.41 3.35
C VAL A 158 7.80 -16.34 4.26
N VAL A 159 7.15 -16.05 5.38
CA VAL A 159 7.63 -15.11 6.39
C VAL A 159 8.15 -15.88 7.60
N GLU A 160 9.39 -15.60 7.98
CA GLU A 160 9.98 -16.11 9.22
C GLU A 160 9.39 -15.34 10.42
N VAL A 161 8.40 -15.96 11.07
CA VAL A 161 7.56 -15.32 12.10
C VAL A 161 8.36 -14.83 13.28
N ASN A 162 9.37 -15.60 13.73
CA ASN A 162 10.20 -15.22 14.89
C ASN A 162 11.05 -13.98 14.59
N GLU A 163 11.58 -13.87 13.37
CA GLU A 163 12.33 -12.69 12.95
C GLU A 163 11.42 -11.47 12.85
N LEU A 164 10.22 -11.64 12.27
CA LEU A 164 9.21 -10.58 12.23
C LEU A 164 8.81 -10.13 13.64
N ALA A 165 8.57 -11.08 14.57
CA ALA A 165 8.24 -10.79 15.94
C ALA A 165 9.33 -9.96 16.63
N ALA A 166 10.60 -10.36 16.48
CA ALA A 166 11.75 -9.63 17.03
C ALA A 166 11.89 -8.22 16.43
N ALA A 167 11.64 -8.07 15.13
CA ALA A 167 11.66 -6.77 14.45
C ALA A 167 10.56 -5.83 14.98
N LEU A 168 9.34 -6.35 15.21
CA LEU A 168 8.24 -5.59 15.79
C LEU A 168 8.52 -5.21 17.27
N ASP A 169 9.08 -6.12 18.05
CA ASP A 169 9.42 -5.86 19.47
C ASP A 169 10.53 -4.81 19.60
N SER A 170 11.50 -4.80 18.71
CA SER A 170 12.56 -3.79 18.66
C SER A 170 12.13 -2.47 18.02
N GLY A 171 11.02 -2.46 17.27
CA GLY A 171 10.59 -1.30 16.48
C GLY A 171 11.55 -0.93 15.33
N SER A 172 12.33 -1.89 14.83
CA SER A 172 13.40 -1.64 13.85
C SER A 172 12.91 -1.02 12.54
N ALA A 173 11.67 -1.30 12.13
CA ALA A 173 11.07 -0.78 10.90
C ALA A 173 10.20 0.48 11.09
N ARG A 174 10.01 0.92 12.34
CA ARG A 174 9.15 2.08 12.66
C ARG A 174 9.63 3.37 12.02
N SER A 175 10.93 3.58 12.03
CA SER A 175 11.56 4.74 11.40
C SER A 175 11.33 4.77 9.88
N ALA A 176 11.27 3.61 9.23
CA ALA A 176 10.97 3.52 7.79
C ALA A 176 9.55 3.98 7.48
N VAL A 177 8.55 3.59 8.29
CA VAL A 177 7.16 4.05 8.16
C VAL A 177 7.08 5.57 8.28
N MET A 178 7.75 6.15 9.29
CA MET A 178 7.75 7.60 9.49
C MET A 178 8.49 8.35 8.39
N ALA A 179 9.62 7.84 7.89
CA ALA A 179 10.33 8.45 6.76
C ALA A 179 9.48 8.43 5.48
N GLN A 180 8.71 7.35 5.25
CA GLN A 180 7.78 7.24 4.12
C GLN A 180 6.61 8.22 4.26
N PHE A 181 6.06 8.38 5.46
CA PHE A 181 5.04 9.39 5.76
C PHE A 181 5.56 10.81 5.48
N GLU A 182 6.76 11.16 5.98
CA GLU A 182 7.34 12.49 5.74
C GLU A 182 7.61 12.73 4.24
N SER A 183 8.09 11.71 3.51
CA SER A 183 8.26 11.78 2.07
C SER A 183 6.93 12.03 1.35
N ALA A 184 5.86 11.38 1.79
CA ALA A 184 4.52 11.57 1.24
C ALA A 184 3.96 12.97 1.58
N ARG A 185 4.10 13.40 2.85
CA ARG A 185 3.65 14.70 3.35
C ARG A 185 4.34 15.89 2.65
N ALA A 186 5.56 15.71 2.15
CA ALA A 186 6.25 16.73 1.35
C ALA A 186 5.55 17.03 -0.01
N GLY A 187 4.35 16.51 -0.24
CA GLY A 187 3.46 16.85 -1.36
C GLY A 187 3.76 16.13 -2.68
N ARG A 188 4.63 15.12 -2.64
CA ARG A 188 5.04 14.39 -3.85
C ARG A 188 4.31 13.06 -4.04
N VAL A 189 3.70 12.51 -2.98
CA VAL A 189 2.78 11.38 -3.03
C VAL A 189 1.38 11.94 -2.77
N ARG A 190 0.47 11.77 -3.73
CA ARG A 190 -0.81 12.50 -3.75
C ARG A 190 -1.92 11.80 -3.00
N CYS A 191 -1.88 10.48 -2.94
CA CYS A 191 -2.95 9.65 -2.36
C CYS A 191 -2.49 8.22 -2.09
N SER A 192 -3.39 7.45 -1.50
CA SER A 192 -3.32 6.00 -1.39
C SER A 192 -4.39 5.38 -2.33
N PRO A 193 -4.00 4.62 -3.37
CA PRO A 193 -2.66 4.25 -3.79
C PRO A 193 -1.96 5.29 -4.67
N HIS A 194 -0.61 5.34 -4.64
CA HIS A 194 0.20 6.04 -5.64
C HIS A 194 1.37 5.16 -6.06
N VAL A 195 1.46 4.90 -7.36
CA VAL A 195 2.44 3.98 -7.97
C VAL A 195 3.56 4.76 -8.63
N PHE A 196 4.82 4.30 -8.48
CA PHE A 196 6.00 4.90 -9.10
C PHE A 196 6.86 3.84 -9.76
N LEU A 197 7.38 4.15 -10.95
CA LEU A 197 8.37 3.35 -11.67
C LEU A 197 9.77 3.95 -11.53
N HIS A 198 10.77 3.18 -11.91
CA HIS A 198 12.19 3.55 -11.79
C HIS A 198 12.57 4.78 -12.61
N ASP A 199 11.92 5.03 -13.75
CA ASP A 199 12.13 6.19 -14.63
C ASP A 199 11.40 7.46 -14.17
N GLY A 200 10.65 7.40 -13.06
CA GLY A 200 9.86 8.50 -12.52
C GLY A 200 8.42 8.55 -13.03
N MET A 201 8.03 7.68 -13.98
CA MET A 201 6.61 7.53 -14.32
C MET A 201 5.83 7.20 -13.06
N ASN A 202 4.68 7.83 -12.89
CA ASN A 202 3.84 7.58 -11.73
C ASN A 202 2.35 7.71 -12.06
N SER A 203 1.52 7.05 -11.24
CA SER A 203 0.06 7.11 -11.36
C SER A 203 -0.57 7.11 -9.98
N ALA A 204 -1.31 8.17 -9.69
CA ALA A 204 -2.11 8.28 -8.46
C ALA A 204 -3.49 7.70 -8.74
N ASN A 205 -3.95 6.80 -7.86
CA ASN A 205 -5.21 6.09 -7.98
C ASN A 205 -5.43 5.50 -9.40
N PRO A 206 -4.55 4.58 -9.87
CA PRO A 206 -4.50 4.14 -11.26
C PRO A 206 -5.86 3.67 -11.78
N GLY A 207 -6.33 4.28 -12.88
CA GLY A 207 -7.56 3.90 -13.58
C GLY A 207 -8.86 4.31 -12.89
N ILE A 208 -8.82 4.94 -11.70
CA ILE A 208 -10.03 5.31 -10.96
C ILE A 208 -10.17 6.84 -10.87
N THR A 209 -11.34 7.33 -11.24
CA THR A 209 -11.79 8.67 -10.90
C THR A 209 -13.00 8.56 -9.97
N VAL A 210 -12.90 9.17 -8.81
CA VAL A 210 -13.92 9.13 -7.77
C VAL A 210 -14.26 10.53 -7.28
N ARG A 211 -15.51 10.75 -6.97
CA ARG A 211 -16.01 11.93 -6.23
C ARG A 211 -16.91 11.48 -5.08
N TRP A 212 -17.07 12.33 -4.09
CA TRP A 212 -17.99 12.10 -2.98
C TRP A 212 -19.27 12.90 -3.19
N VAL A 213 -20.40 12.32 -2.77
CA VAL A 213 -21.73 12.97 -2.80
C VAL A 213 -22.34 12.91 -1.41
N ASN A 214 -23.10 13.95 -1.06
CA ASN A 214 -23.78 14.10 0.22
C ASN A 214 -22.83 14.14 1.45
N GLY A 215 -21.61 14.59 1.26
CA GLY A 215 -20.57 14.70 2.29
C GLY A 215 -19.26 14.05 1.86
N ASP A 216 -18.23 14.19 2.69
CA ASP A 216 -16.92 13.57 2.52
C ASP A 216 -16.89 12.13 3.07
N PHE A 217 -15.72 11.50 3.07
CA PHE A 217 -15.50 10.17 3.65
C PHE A 217 -16.10 10.06 5.07
N GLY A 218 -16.79 8.94 5.34
CA GLY A 218 -17.48 8.69 6.62
C GLY A 218 -18.87 9.31 6.75
N VAL A 219 -19.24 10.29 5.90
CA VAL A 219 -20.53 10.96 5.89
C VAL A 219 -21.27 10.74 4.58
N GLY A 220 -20.56 10.92 3.46
CA GLY A 220 -21.11 10.77 2.12
C GLY A 220 -20.88 9.39 1.52
N PHE A 221 -21.11 9.29 0.20
CA PHE A 221 -20.90 8.08 -0.57
C PHE A 221 -19.94 8.33 -1.73
N PRO A 222 -19.02 7.38 -2.02
CA PRO A 222 -18.18 7.47 -3.21
C PRO A 222 -18.99 7.17 -4.47
N VAL A 223 -18.76 7.94 -5.51
CA VAL A 223 -19.29 7.69 -6.86
C VAL A 223 -18.10 7.53 -7.79
N ILE A 224 -18.05 6.41 -8.49
CA ILE A 224 -17.02 6.14 -9.49
C ILE A 224 -17.44 6.78 -10.81
N ASP A 225 -16.72 7.82 -11.21
CA ASP A 225 -16.97 8.52 -12.48
C ASP A 225 -16.24 7.82 -13.64
N ALA A 226 -15.11 7.14 -13.37
CA ALA A 226 -14.41 6.31 -14.35
C ALA A 226 -13.70 5.15 -13.66
N ASP A 227 -13.71 3.99 -14.33
CA ASP A 227 -12.96 2.79 -13.97
C ASP A 227 -12.30 2.21 -15.23
N ASP A 228 -10.97 2.28 -15.31
CA ASP A 228 -10.19 1.71 -16.41
C ASP A 228 -9.15 0.72 -15.84
N PRO A 229 -9.49 -0.59 -15.75
CA PRO A 229 -8.56 -1.60 -15.29
C PRO A 229 -7.40 -1.88 -16.27
N THR A 230 -7.45 -1.36 -17.50
CA THR A 230 -6.43 -1.63 -18.51
C THR A 230 -5.12 -0.87 -18.28
N VAL A 231 -5.12 0.17 -17.43
CA VAL A 231 -3.94 0.99 -17.14
C VAL A 231 -2.80 0.22 -16.46
N TYR A 232 -3.09 -0.91 -15.83
CA TYR A 232 -2.09 -1.71 -15.11
C TYR A 232 -1.15 -2.48 -16.04
N ASP A 233 -1.63 -2.91 -17.22
CA ASP A 233 -0.82 -3.64 -18.19
C ASP A 233 0.33 -2.79 -18.76
N PRO A 234 0.09 -1.58 -19.33
CA PRO A 234 1.17 -0.74 -19.83
C PRO A 234 2.13 -0.30 -18.73
N LEU A 235 1.63 -0.06 -17.51
CA LEU A 235 2.46 0.28 -16.36
C LEU A 235 3.46 -0.85 -16.03
N LEU A 236 2.99 -2.11 -15.97
CA LEU A 236 3.86 -3.25 -15.67
C LEU A 236 4.76 -3.65 -16.85
N ARG A 237 4.31 -3.49 -18.09
CA ARG A 237 5.17 -3.66 -19.27
C ARG A 237 6.33 -2.67 -19.25
N ARG A 238 6.04 -1.39 -18.91
CA ARG A 238 7.08 -0.38 -18.76
C ARG A 238 8.08 -0.72 -17.66
N ALA A 239 7.61 -1.20 -16.51
CA ALA A 239 8.50 -1.68 -15.45
C ALA A 239 9.40 -2.85 -15.92
N ALA A 240 8.84 -3.79 -16.69
CA ALA A 240 9.59 -4.92 -17.24
C ALA A 240 10.62 -4.49 -18.28
N GLU A 241 10.32 -3.49 -19.12
CA GLU A 241 11.28 -2.90 -20.08
C GLU A 241 12.47 -2.23 -19.36
N LEU A 242 12.21 -1.58 -18.21
CA LEU A 242 13.25 -0.93 -17.42
C LEU A 242 14.15 -1.94 -16.71
N ALA A 243 13.60 -3.12 -16.39
CA ALA A 243 14.33 -4.20 -15.72
C ALA A 243 15.25 -5.01 -16.65
N GLY A 244 15.03 -4.99 -17.96
CA GLY A 244 15.81 -5.69 -19.01
C GLY A 244 15.21 -7.05 -19.34
#